data_3183cccb2e732baeff15f6b8c92145ba
#
_entry.id   3183cccb2e732baeff15f6b8c92145ba
#
_cell.length_a   1.000
_cell.length_b   1.000
_cell.length_c   1.000
_cell.angle_alpha   90.00
_cell.angle_beta   90.00
_cell.angle_gamma   90.00
#
_symmetry.space_group_name_H-M   'P 1'
#
loop_
_entity.id
_entity.type
_entity.pdbx_description
1 polymer ?
#
loop_
_entity_poly.entity_id
_entity_poly.type
_entity_poly.pdbx_seq_one_letter_code
_entity_poly.pdbx_strand_id
1 'polypeptide(L)'
;MRLDSDGDSSSNSPSNQHHQQYLSSSLSSSEQSLSSLPRFKTAYSDIEDKRRSRRRTLTFDIEKIDSFISLTIADCVCIVSDERKYTNTILMRLCVRSLMSKRQGGFESTNVIFVDAGGTCSDVYQCVNFARQYGLNIKKVLQNIMVTRAFTIYQLADLLIYELPRVIQQQFDGDAGVVVIADLLNLFTKDPSIDRDEAISLIKEIIYSIKKTKNTLVVVSFQQQQQHQNKSYAYDKILLPRFDKRIEITNNSRNGNINILDVKIYNNNYNHSKDCNRSLLLKERDLLIIPTPS
;
A
#
# COMPACT_ATOMS: atom_id res chain seq x y z
N MET A 1 -73.49 -41.66 -8.87
CA MET A 1 -73.59 -43.10 -8.92
C MET A 1 -72.28 -43.67 -8.40
N ARG A 2 -72.42 -44.14 -7.14
CA ARG A 2 -71.95 -45.41 -6.59
C ARG A 2 -70.46 -45.68 -6.81
N LEU A 3 -69.73 -45.90 -5.82
CA LEU A 3 -69.66 -46.64 -4.54
C LEU A 3 -68.32 -47.36 -4.51
N ASP A 4 -67.60 -47.15 -3.44
CA ASP A 4 -67.04 -48.14 -2.50
C ASP A 4 -65.93 -49.05 -3.13
N SER A 5 -64.89 -49.39 -2.48
CA SER A 5 -64.62 -49.67 -1.04
C SER A 5 -63.15 -50.09 -0.86
N ASP A 6 -62.75 -49.83 0.36
CA ASP A 6 -61.93 -50.67 1.23
C ASP A 6 -60.54 -51.18 0.83
N GLY A 7 -59.57 -50.82 1.58
CA GLY A 7 -59.04 -51.69 2.62
C GLY A 7 -57.52 -51.80 2.50
N ASP A 8 -56.72 -51.46 3.32
CA ASP A 8 -56.12 -52.15 4.40
C ASP A 8 -54.71 -51.59 4.80
N SER A 9 -54.60 -51.50 6.02
CA SER A 9 -53.54 -51.26 6.91
C SER A 9 -52.17 -51.86 6.54
N SER A 10 -51.11 -51.08 6.65
CA SER A 10 -49.93 -51.56 7.36
C SER A 10 -49.05 -50.40 7.87
N SER A 11 -48.95 -50.41 9.15
CA SER A 11 -47.99 -49.64 10.01
C SER A 11 -46.54 -49.72 9.51
N ASN A 12 -45.91 -48.57 9.38
CA ASN A 12 -44.47 -48.48 9.58
C ASN A 12 -44.07 -47.15 10.16
N SER A 13 -43.48 -47.24 11.32
CA SER A 13 -42.97 -46.23 12.21
C SER A 13 -41.98 -45.26 11.56
N PRO A 14 -42.06 -43.96 11.84
CA PRO A 14 -41.02 -43.00 11.52
C PRO A 14 -40.03 -42.87 12.68
N SER A 15 -38.93 -43.58 12.63
CA SER A 15 -37.82 -43.32 13.55
C SER A 15 -36.53 -43.64 12.84
N ASN A 16 -35.80 -42.63 12.50
CA ASN A 16 -34.34 -42.55 12.37
C ASN A 16 -33.79 -41.50 11.37
N GLN A 17 -34.60 -40.61 10.81
CA GLN A 17 -34.05 -39.57 9.91
C GLN A 17 -33.76 -38.24 10.61
N HIS A 18 -34.26 -38.00 11.82
CA HIS A 18 -34.00 -36.74 12.53
C HIS A 18 -32.69 -36.69 13.32
N HIS A 19 -32.00 -37.83 13.54
CA HIS A 19 -30.78 -37.86 14.34
C HIS A 19 -29.52 -37.63 13.50
N GLN A 20 -29.57 -37.78 12.16
CA GLN A 20 -28.41 -37.50 11.29
C GLN A 20 -28.33 -36.05 10.83
N GLN A 21 -29.42 -35.27 10.88
CA GLN A 21 -29.38 -33.85 10.53
C GLN A 21 -28.81 -32.95 11.64
N TYR A 22 -28.90 -33.37 12.90
CA TYR A 22 -28.34 -32.60 14.02
C TYR A 22 -26.81 -32.75 14.20
N LEU A 23 -26.26 -33.84 13.68
CA LEU A 23 -24.76 -34.04 13.76
C LEU A 23 -24.00 -33.37 12.62
N SER A 24 -24.67 -33.09 11.49
CA SER A 24 -24.01 -32.39 10.36
C SER A 24 -24.03 -30.87 10.52
N SER A 25 -24.96 -30.29 11.27
CA SER A 25 -25.00 -28.84 11.53
C SER A 25 -24.09 -28.38 12.66
N SER A 26 -23.69 -29.29 13.57
CA SER A 26 -22.79 -28.99 14.67
C SER A 26 -21.30 -29.08 14.27
N LEU A 27 -20.97 -29.80 13.19
CA LEU A 27 -19.61 -29.89 12.67
C LEU A 27 -19.22 -28.71 11.77
N SER A 28 -20.18 -28.08 11.08
CA SER A 28 -19.90 -26.92 10.22
C SER A 28 -19.69 -25.60 11.01
N SER A 29 -20.25 -25.49 12.22
CA SER A 29 -20.05 -24.32 13.08
C SER A 29 -18.77 -24.36 13.89
N SER A 30 -18.13 -25.53 14.06
CA SER A 30 -16.83 -25.63 14.73
C SER A 30 -15.63 -25.39 13.80
N GLU A 31 -15.76 -25.57 12.48
CA GLU A 31 -14.70 -25.25 11.54
C GLU A 31 -14.57 -23.75 11.28
N GLN A 32 -15.65 -22.97 11.37
CA GLN A 32 -15.60 -21.52 11.22
C GLN A 32 -15.00 -20.80 12.42
N SER A 33 -15.01 -21.36 13.61
CA SER A 33 -14.40 -20.77 14.81
C SER A 33 -12.91 -21.06 14.95
N LEU A 34 -12.37 -22.07 14.25
CA LEU A 34 -10.94 -22.40 14.29
C LEU A 34 -10.07 -21.49 13.40
N SER A 35 -10.68 -20.77 12.47
CA SER A 35 -9.93 -19.82 11.59
C SER A 35 -9.54 -18.50 12.28
N SER A 36 -10.10 -18.21 13.45
CA SER A 36 -9.85 -16.99 14.23
C SER A 36 -8.77 -17.16 15.32
N LEU A 37 -8.28 -18.37 15.54
CA LEU A 37 -7.21 -18.58 16.52
C LEU A 37 -5.87 -18.04 15.94
N PRO A 38 -5.07 -17.35 16.75
CA PRO A 38 -3.75 -16.93 16.32
C PRO A 38 -2.95 -18.15 15.88
N ARG A 39 -2.54 -18.20 14.60
CA ARG A 39 -1.69 -19.26 14.07
C ARG A 39 -0.36 -19.19 14.78
N PHE A 40 -0.10 -20.15 15.69
CA PHE A 40 1.19 -20.30 16.30
C PHE A 40 2.22 -20.64 15.22
N LYS A 41 3.21 -19.77 15.05
CA LYS A 41 4.35 -20.02 14.16
C LYS A 41 5.49 -20.63 14.96
N THR A 42 6.21 -21.55 14.36
CA THR A 42 7.47 -22.05 14.97
C THR A 42 8.52 -20.94 14.89
N ALA A 43 9.47 -20.91 15.82
CA ALA A 43 10.60 -19.98 15.75
C ALA A 43 11.37 -20.09 14.43
N TYR A 44 11.46 -21.30 13.86
CA TYR A 44 12.08 -21.53 12.55
C TYR A 44 11.28 -20.86 11.42
N SER A 45 9.95 -21.02 11.39
CA SER A 45 9.12 -20.37 10.36
C SER A 45 9.19 -18.83 10.47
N ASP A 46 9.29 -18.29 11.67
CA ASP A 46 9.44 -16.85 11.89
C ASP A 46 10.80 -16.33 11.39
N ILE A 47 11.86 -17.10 11.59
CA ILE A 47 13.20 -16.80 11.05
C ILE A 47 13.21 -16.89 9.52
N GLU A 48 12.59 -17.92 8.94
CA GLU A 48 12.47 -18.07 7.48
C GLU A 48 11.65 -16.94 6.85
N ASP A 49 10.53 -16.54 7.44
CA ASP A 49 9.72 -15.43 7.00
C ASP A 49 10.50 -14.10 7.05
N LYS A 50 11.24 -13.86 8.12
CA LYS A 50 12.15 -12.71 8.24
C LYS A 50 13.28 -12.75 7.22
N ARG A 51 13.83 -13.94 6.94
CA ARG A 51 14.89 -14.14 5.93
C ARG A 51 14.35 -13.93 4.50
N ARG A 52 13.12 -14.39 4.21
CA ARG A 52 12.44 -14.17 2.92
C ARG A 52 12.10 -12.69 2.73
N SER A 53 11.62 -12.01 3.77
CA SER A 53 11.32 -10.57 3.74
C SER A 53 12.57 -9.73 3.51
N ARG A 54 13.68 -10.04 4.15
CA ARG A 54 14.97 -9.36 3.95
C ARG A 54 15.55 -9.51 2.54
N ARG A 55 15.15 -10.53 1.78
CA ARG A 55 15.61 -10.78 0.40
C ARG A 55 14.74 -10.11 -0.67
N ARG A 56 13.61 -9.54 -0.29
CA ARG A 56 12.72 -8.84 -1.22
C ARG A 56 12.98 -7.34 -1.10
N THR A 57 13.76 -6.82 -2.02
CA THR A 57 14.04 -5.38 -2.11
C THR A 57 13.46 -4.83 -3.40
N LEU A 58 12.78 -3.70 -3.31
CA LEU A 58 12.31 -2.90 -4.43
C LEU A 58 13.28 -1.75 -4.64
N THR A 59 13.71 -1.55 -5.87
CA THR A 59 14.57 -0.44 -6.28
C THR A 59 13.78 0.58 -7.07
N PHE A 60 14.25 1.82 -7.07
CA PHE A 60 13.68 2.92 -7.85
C PHE A 60 14.09 2.87 -9.32
N ASP A 61 15.11 2.07 -9.66
CA ASP A 61 15.78 2.10 -10.95
C ASP A 61 16.38 3.48 -11.25
N ILE A 62 16.91 4.08 -10.22
CA ILE A 62 17.66 5.32 -10.25
C ILE A 62 18.93 5.05 -9.45
N GLU A 63 20.03 4.73 -10.15
CA GLU A 63 21.28 4.26 -9.54
C GLU A 63 21.73 5.10 -8.35
N LYS A 64 21.63 6.42 -8.47
CA LYS A 64 22.01 7.35 -7.40
C LYS A 64 21.12 7.22 -6.15
N ILE A 65 19.83 6.94 -6.31
CA ILE A 65 18.93 6.71 -5.16
C ILE A 65 19.16 5.31 -4.62
N ASP A 66 19.22 4.32 -5.50
CA ASP A 66 19.32 2.91 -5.12
C ASP A 66 20.64 2.57 -4.41
N SER A 67 21.71 3.37 -4.64
CA SER A 67 22.96 3.25 -3.89
C SER A 67 22.85 3.63 -2.41
N PHE A 68 21.82 4.39 -2.03
CA PHE A 68 21.63 4.85 -0.66
C PHE A 68 20.44 4.21 0.05
N ILE A 69 19.41 3.80 -0.69
CA ILE A 69 18.19 3.27 -0.13
C ILE A 69 17.63 2.15 -0.98
N SER A 70 17.20 1.10 -0.32
CA SER A 70 16.36 0.05 -0.91
C SER A 70 15.10 -0.07 -0.09
N LEU A 71 13.99 -0.39 -0.73
CA LEU A 71 12.69 -0.58 -0.08
C LEU A 71 12.47 -2.05 0.18
N THR A 72 12.01 -2.39 1.38
CA THR A 72 11.74 -3.77 1.77
C THR A 72 10.26 -3.95 2.12
N ILE A 73 9.77 -5.18 2.03
CA ILE A 73 8.46 -5.52 2.58
C ILE A 73 8.43 -5.19 4.08
N ALA A 74 7.34 -4.61 4.54
CA ALA A 74 7.12 -4.05 5.87
C ALA A 74 7.75 -2.67 6.14
N ASP A 75 8.46 -2.07 5.19
CA ASP A 75 8.82 -0.65 5.30
C ASP A 75 7.57 0.23 5.14
N CYS A 76 7.50 1.28 5.94
CA CYS A 76 6.58 2.39 5.76
C CYS A 76 7.39 3.63 5.33
N VAL A 77 7.25 4.01 4.07
CA VAL A 77 8.12 4.99 3.40
C VAL A 77 7.32 6.23 3.05
N CYS A 78 7.94 7.39 3.22
CA CYS A 78 7.34 8.65 2.84
C CYS A 78 8.17 9.32 1.73
N ILE A 79 7.49 9.85 0.71
CA ILE A 79 8.07 10.63 -0.37
C ILE A 79 7.46 12.02 -0.36
N VAL A 80 8.28 13.02 -0.15
CA VAL A 80 7.86 14.42 -0.05
C VAL A 80 8.47 15.21 -1.18
N SER A 81 7.71 16.07 -1.83
CA SER A 81 8.25 16.98 -2.85
C SER A 81 7.51 18.31 -2.85
N ASP A 82 8.20 19.34 -3.30
CA ASP A 82 7.63 20.66 -3.61
C ASP A 82 6.76 20.63 -4.89
N GLU A 83 7.06 19.70 -5.82
CA GLU A 83 6.28 19.53 -7.04
C GLU A 83 5.66 18.12 -7.13
N ARG A 84 4.34 18.07 -7.28
CA ARG A 84 3.55 16.83 -7.37
C ARG A 84 3.99 15.91 -8.52
N LYS A 85 4.49 16.47 -9.63
CA LYS A 85 4.95 15.66 -10.78
C LYS A 85 6.06 14.67 -10.39
N TYR A 86 6.96 15.05 -9.47
CA TYR A 86 8.06 14.18 -9.04
C TYR A 86 7.58 13.03 -8.19
N THR A 87 6.70 13.31 -7.21
CA THR A 87 6.12 12.25 -6.39
C THR A 87 5.31 11.29 -7.24
N ASN A 88 4.43 11.79 -8.12
CA ASN A 88 3.60 10.95 -8.99
C ASN A 88 4.44 10.03 -9.87
N THR A 89 5.49 10.59 -10.50
CA THR A 89 6.39 9.80 -11.34
C THR A 89 7.04 8.66 -10.57
N ILE A 90 7.55 8.93 -9.37
CA ILE A 90 8.18 7.88 -8.54
C ILE A 90 7.13 6.85 -8.10
N LEU A 91 5.95 7.28 -7.66
CA LEU A 91 4.90 6.37 -7.21
C LEU A 91 4.47 5.43 -8.34
N MET A 92 4.24 5.95 -9.54
CA MET A 92 3.86 5.13 -10.71
C MET A 92 4.98 4.18 -11.11
N ARG A 93 6.24 4.65 -11.07
CA ARG A 93 7.41 3.79 -11.31
C ARG A 93 7.47 2.65 -10.31
N LEU A 94 7.32 2.92 -9.01
CA LEU A 94 7.33 1.89 -7.97
C LEU A 94 6.19 0.89 -8.12
N CYS A 95 4.98 1.32 -8.52
CA CYS A 95 3.87 0.43 -8.84
C CYS A 95 4.25 -0.57 -9.93
N VAL A 96 4.80 -0.08 -11.04
CA VAL A 96 5.18 -0.94 -12.17
C VAL A 96 6.37 -1.84 -11.81
N ARG A 97 7.39 -1.29 -11.15
CA ARG A 97 8.58 -2.05 -10.75
C ARG A 97 8.26 -3.17 -9.76
N SER A 98 7.30 -2.97 -8.85
CA SER A 98 6.93 -4.01 -7.89
C SER A 98 6.42 -5.29 -8.57
N LEU A 99 5.87 -5.17 -9.78
CA LEU A 99 5.40 -6.30 -10.59
C LEU A 99 6.53 -7.01 -11.35
N MET A 100 7.72 -6.42 -11.41
CA MET A 100 8.87 -7.01 -12.08
C MET A 100 9.47 -8.16 -11.26
N SER A 101 10.26 -9.01 -11.91
CA SER A 101 10.96 -10.09 -11.23
C SER A 101 11.97 -9.59 -10.20
N LYS A 102 12.25 -10.39 -9.20
CA LYS A 102 13.26 -10.08 -8.16
C LYS A 102 14.65 -9.83 -8.74
N ARG A 103 14.98 -10.52 -9.84
CA ARG A 103 16.27 -10.34 -10.55
C ARG A 103 16.41 -8.96 -11.16
N GLN A 104 15.29 -8.31 -11.46
CA GLN A 104 15.24 -6.95 -12.02
C GLN A 104 15.00 -5.89 -10.95
N GLY A 105 15.11 -6.24 -9.66
CA GLY A 105 14.89 -5.32 -8.54
C GLY A 105 13.42 -5.04 -8.24
N GLY A 106 12.51 -5.94 -8.63
CA GLY A 106 11.10 -5.93 -8.28
C GLY A 106 10.76 -6.90 -7.15
N PHE A 107 9.50 -6.91 -6.74
CA PHE A 107 9.00 -7.87 -5.74
C PHE A 107 8.43 -9.13 -6.34
N GLU A 108 8.19 -9.16 -7.64
CA GLU A 108 7.38 -10.18 -8.30
C GLU A 108 5.98 -10.24 -7.68
N SER A 109 5.51 -9.06 -7.27
CA SER A 109 4.20 -8.89 -6.65
C SER A 109 3.11 -9.19 -7.67
N THR A 110 2.03 -9.79 -7.21
CA THR A 110 0.83 -9.97 -8.04
C THR A 110 -0.16 -8.84 -7.86
N ASN A 111 0.02 -8.00 -6.83
CA ASN A 111 -0.97 -7.02 -6.41
C ASN A 111 -0.32 -5.71 -5.95
N VAL A 112 -0.85 -4.63 -6.47
CA VAL A 112 -0.54 -3.26 -6.04
C VAL A 112 -1.85 -2.54 -5.76
N ILE A 113 -1.94 -1.88 -4.61
CA ILE A 113 -3.08 -1.03 -4.28
C ILE A 113 -2.61 0.41 -4.35
N PHE A 114 -3.28 1.21 -5.17
CA PHE A 114 -3.01 2.64 -5.31
C PHE A 114 -4.20 3.45 -4.78
N VAL A 115 -3.99 4.19 -3.70
CA VAL A 115 -4.96 5.08 -3.08
C VAL A 115 -4.65 6.51 -3.50
N ASP A 116 -5.57 7.15 -4.23
CA ASP A 116 -5.46 8.53 -4.68
C ASP A 116 -6.27 9.45 -3.75
N ALA A 117 -5.60 10.09 -2.80
CA ALA A 117 -6.23 11.00 -1.86
C ALA A 117 -6.44 12.39 -2.49
N GLY A 118 -7.61 12.57 -3.10
CA GLY A 118 -7.99 13.85 -3.71
C GLY A 118 -8.05 13.83 -5.23
N GLY A 119 -7.90 12.67 -5.88
CA GLY A 119 -8.18 12.48 -7.30
C GLY A 119 -7.21 13.17 -8.27
N THR A 120 -5.97 13.42 -7.85
CA THR A 120 -5.01 14.22 -8.63
C THR A 120 -3.75 13.47 -9.03
N CYS A 121 -3.59 12.22 -8.56
CA CYS A 121 -2.30 11.51 -8.65
C CYS A 121 -2.31 10.29 -9.55
N SER A 122 -3.47 9.72 -9.89
CA SER A 122 -3.52 8.51 -10.71
C SER A 122 -3.38 8.84 -12.20
N ASP A 123 -2.17 8.70 -12.73
CA ASP A 123 -1.92 8.81 -14.17
C ASP A 123 -1.66 7.42 -14.77
N VAL A 124 -2.72 6.81 -15.29
CA VAL A 124 -2.67 5.49 -15.93
C VAL A 124 -1.73 5.50 -17.15
N TYR A 125 -1.61 6.64 -17.87
CA TYR A 125 -0.71 6.75 -19.01
C TYR A 125 0.76 6.64 -18.59
N GLN A 126 1.14 7.17 -17.43
CA GLN A 126 2.49 6.99 -16.89
C GLN A 126 2.76 5.51 -16.58
N CYS A 127 1.80 4.77 -15.99
CA CYS A 127 1.92 3.34 -15.81
C CYS A 127 2.15 2.60 -17.13
N VAL A 128 1.39 2.95 -18.17
CA VAL A 128 1.55 2.37 -19.52
C VAL A 128 2.92 2.66 -20.10
N ASN A 129 3.41 3.90 -19.96
CA ASN A 129 4.74 4.28 -20.44
C ASN A 129 5.84 3.51 -19.73
N PHE A 130 5.79 3.41 -18.40
CA PHE A 130 6.75 2.61 -17.64
C PHE A 130 6.67 1.12 -17.99
N ALA A 131 5.46 0.56 -18.13
CA ALA A 131 5.30 -0.83 -18.55
C ALA A 131 5.95 -1.11 -19.90
N ARG A 132 5.78 -0.20 -20.89
CA ARG A 132 6.44 -0.30 -22.19
C ARG A 132 7.96 -0.23 -22.08
N GLN A 133 8.48 0.75 -21.34
CA GLN A 133 9.91 0.95 -21.16
C GLN A 133 10.59 -0.25 -20.48
N TYR A 134 9.89 -0.90 -19.54
CA TYR A 134 10.36 -2.12 -18.89
C TYR A 134 10.07 -3.43 -19.68
N GLY A 135 9.48 -3.33 -20.86
CA GLY A 135 9.14 -4.51 -21.67
C GLY A 135 8.06 -5.41 -21.05
N LEU A 136 7.20 -4.86 -20.18
CA LEU A 136 6.15 -5.60 -19.51
C LEU A 136 4.86 -5.65 -20.34
N ASN A 137 4.07 -6.71 -20.14
CA ASN A 137 2.74 -6.78 -20.72
C ASN A 137 1.82 -5.76 -20.06
N ILE A 138 1.42 -4.72 -20.81
CA ILE A 138 0.63 -3.59 -20.34
C ILE A 138 -0.69 -4.05 -19.71
N LYS A 139 -1.41 -4.98 -20.38
CA LYS A 139 -2.68 -5.49 -19.87
C LYS A 139 -2.50 -6.15 -18.49
N LYS A 140 -1.46 -6.97 -18.33
CA LYS A 140 -1.14 -7.62 -17.07
C LYS A 140 -0.77 -6.61 -15.99
N VAL A 141 0.02 -5.58 -16.32
CA VAL A 141 0.36 -4.50 -15.38
C VAL A 141 -0.90 -3.79 -14.89
N LEU A 142 -1.78 -3.38 -15.80
CA LEU A 142 -2.99 -2.65 -15.43
C LEU A 142 -3.99 -3.51 -14.66
N GLN A 143 -4.05 -4.81 -14.90
CA GLN A 143 -4.90 -5.74 -14.16
C GLN A 143 -4.44 -5.96 -12.71
N ASN A 144 -3.14 -5.78 -12.44
CA ASN A 144 -2.55 -6.03 -11.13
C ASN A 144 -2.42 -4.74 -10.27
N ILE A 145 -2.81 -3.57 -10.81
CA ILE A 145 -2.83 -2.32 -10.07
C ILE A 145 -4.29 -1.93 -9.80
N MET A 146 -4.71 -2.09 -8.54
CA MET A 146 -6.03 -1.65 -8.08
C MET A 146 -5.96 -0.18 -7.69
N VAL A 147 -6.83 0.64 -8.27
CA VAL A 147 -6.89 2.07 -7.97
C VAL A 147 -8.17 2.38 -7.22
N THR A 148 -8.06 3.09 -6.11
CA THR A 148 -9.18 3.64 -5.37
C THR A 148 -8.96 5.12 -5.09
N ARG A 149 -10.05 5.88 -4.90
CA ARG A 149 -10.01 7.32 -4.68
C ARG A 149 -10.86 7.72 -3.49
N ALA A 150 -10.38 8.71 -2.76
CA ALA A 150 -11.15 9.39 -1.73
C ALA A 150 -11.31 10.87 -2.10
N PHE A 151 -12.50 11.41 -1.89
CA PHE A 151 -12.82 12.80 -2.22
C PHE A 151 -13.08 13.65 -0.97
N THR A 152 -13.24 13.00 0.19
CA THR A 152 -13.38 13.65 1.49
C THR A 152 -12.42 13.05 2.50
N ILE A 153 -12.13 13.79 3.56
CA ILE A 153 -11.26 13.35 4.66
C ILE A 153 -11.82 12.08 5.31
N TYR A 154 -13.14 12.04 5.55
CA TYR A 154 -13.80 10.91 6.19
C TYR A 154 -13.80 9.66 5.31
N GLN A 155 -14.00 9.81 4.00
CA GLN A 155 -13.84 8.70 3.05
C GLN A 155 -12.40 8.17 3.06
N LEU A 156 -11.41 9.05 3.13
CA LEU A 156 -10.00 8.65 3.20
C LEU A 156 -9.70 7.91 4.50
N ALA A 157 -10.22 8.42 5.63
CA ALA A 157 -10.05 7.78 6.93
C ALA A 157 -10.71 6.40 6.96
N ASP A 158 -11.96 6.28 6.53
CA ASP A 158 -12.68 5.00 6.44
C ASP A 158 -11.94 4.01 5.55
N LEU A 159 -11.52 4.44 4.36
CA LEU A 159 -10.76 3.63 3.42
C LEU A 159 -9.45 3.10 4.03
N LEU A 160 -8.65 3.94 4.69
CA LEU A 160 -7.32 3.57 5.17
C LEU A 160 -7.35 2.85 6.53
N ILE A 161 -8.36 3.12 7.38
CA ILE A 161 -8.45 2.53 8.71
C ILE A 161 -9.18 1.19 8.67
N TYR A 162 -10.26 1.07 7.89
CA TYR A 162 -11.13 -0.10 7.91
C TYR A 162 -11.08 -0.90 6.60
N GLU A 163 -11.27 -0.26 5.42
CA GLU A 163 -11.41 -0.99 4.17
C GLU A 163 -10.08 -1.55 3.66
N LEU A 164 -9.00 -0.79 3.69
CA LEU A 164 -7.69 -1.24 3.20
C LEU A 164 -7.18 -2.48 3.94
N PRO A 165 -7.16 -2.55 5.28
CA PRO A 165 -6.78 -3.75 6.00
C PRO A 165 -7.67 -4.95 5.67
N ARG A 166 -8.98 -4.73 5.50
CA ARG A 166 -9.95 -5.75 5.13
C ARG A 166 -9.69 -6.29 3.72
N VAL A 167 -9.47 -5.42 2.74
CA VAL A 167 -9.14 -5.80 1.37
C VAL A 167 -7.84 -6.62 1.32
N ILE A 168 -6.80 -6.18 2.02
CA ILE A 168 -5.54 -6.91 2.10
C ILE A 168 -5.76 -8.30 2.71
N GLN A 169 -6.53 -8.39 3.78
CA GLN A 169 -6.81 -9.67 4.45
C GLN A 169 -7.63 -10.62 3.59
N GLN A 170 -8.67 -10.11 2.92
CA GLN A 170 -9.65 -10.95 2.21
C GLN A 170 -9.24 -11.29 0.78
N GLN A 171 -8.63 -10.34 0.07
CA GLN A 171 -8.32 -10.50 -1.35
C GLN A 171 -6.88 -10.94 -1.62
N PHE A 172 -5.97 -10.71 -0.68
CA PHE A 172 -4.55 -10.93 -0.87
C PHE A 172 -3.92 -11.82 0.20
N ASP A 173 -4.71 -12.53 0.99
CA ASP A 173 -4.23 -13.40 2.08
C ASP A 173 -3.25 -12.68 3.04
N GLY A 174 -3.43 -11.37 3.22
CA GLY A 174 -2.55 -10.54 4.05
C GLY A 174 -1.26 -10.06 3.37
N ASP A 175 -1.07 -10.30 2.06
CA ASP A 175 0.12 -9.88 1.30
C ASP A 175 -0.28 -9.14 0.01
N ALA A 176 -0.50 -7.83 0.09
CA ALA A 176 -0.76 -6.98 -1.08
C ALA A 176 0.51 -6.61 -1.87
N GLY A 177 1.69 -6.97 -1.36
CA GLY A 177 2.96 -6.58 -1.97
C GLY A 177 3.28 -5.10 -1.77
N VAL A 178 2.57 -4.20 -2.46
CA VAL A 178 2.78 -2.75 -2.35
C VAL A 178 1.45 -2.01 -2.21
N VAL A 179 1.39 -1.12 -1.24
CA VAL A 179 0.32 -0.12 -1.09
C VAL A 179 0.93 1.26 -1.29
N VAL A 180 0.39 2.02 -2.21
CA VAL A 180 0.76 3.40 -2.50
C VAL A 180 -0.39 4.32 -2.09
N ILE A 181 -0.10 5.31 -1.26
CA ILE A 181 -1.06 6.34 -0.84
C ILE A 181 -0.54 7.68 -1.35
N ALA A 182 -1.15 8.16 -2.41
CA ALA A 182 -0.73 9.38 -3.08
C ALA A 182 -1.39 10.61 -2.46
N ASP A 183 -0.56 11.58 -2.11
CA ASP A 183 -0.95 12.93 -1.65
C ASP A 183 -1.84 12.92 -0.40
N LEU A 184 -1.46 12.12 0.61
CA LEU A 184 -2.22 11.85 1.84
C LEU A 184 -2.77 13.13 2.51
N LEU A 185 -2.01 14.22 2.54
CA LEU A 185 -2.40 15.46 3.21
C LEU A 185 -3.26 16.39 2.37
N ASN A 186 -3.47 16.09 1.08
CA ASN A 186 -4.16 16.99 0.15
C ASN A 186 -5.59 17.37 0.62
N LEU A 187 -6.36 16.40 1.09
CA LEU A 187 -7.71 16.63 1.59
C LEU A 187 -7.69 17.44 2.90
N PHE A 188 -6.79 17.11 3.82
CA PHE A 188 -6.67 17.79 5.12
C PHE A 188 -6.25 19.27 4.99
N THR A 189 -5.49 19.60 3.94
CA THR A 189 -5.04 20.98 3.71
C THR A 189 -6.08 21.82 2.97
N LYS A 190 -6.93 21.18 2.15
CA LYS A 190 -7.95 21.86 1.34
C LYS A 190 -9.27 22.08 2.05
N ASP A 191 -9.61 21.24 3.02
CA ASP A 191 -10.87 21.35 3.73
C ASP A 191 -10.74 22.36 4.88
N PRO A 192 -11.38 23.52 4.80
CA PRO A 192 -11.36 24.52 5.86
C PRO A 192 -12.30 24.17 7.04
N SER A 193 -13.22 23.22 6.84
CA SER A 193 -14.27 22.91 7.80
C SER A 193 -13.81 21.97 8.93
N ILE A 194 -12.74 21.19 8.69
CA ILE A 194 -12.23 20.29 9.72
C ILE A 194 -11.45 21.06 10.79
N ASP A 195 -11.77 20.77 12.06
CA ASP A 195 -10.99 21.25 13.16
C ASP A 195 -9.57 20.67 13.15
N ARG A 196 -8.61 21.46 13.63
CA ARG A 196 -7.19 21.06 13.64
C ARG A 196 -6.92 19.82 14.49
N ASP A 197 -7.56 19.74 15.67
CA ASP A 197 -7.32 18.63 16.59
C ASP A 197 -7.97 17.35 16.09
N GLU A 198 -9.13 17.46 15.45
CA GLU A 198 -9.78 16.36 14.73
C GLU A 198 -8.91 15.86 13.57
N ALA A 199 -8.40 16.76 12.74
CA ALA A 199 -7.51 16.42 11.64
C ALA A 199 -6.26 15.67 12.14
N ILE A 200 -5.64 16.15 13.20
CA ILE A 200 -4.48 15.52 13.83
C ILE A 200 -4.83 14.13 14.37
N SER A 201 -5.99 13.97 14.97
CA SER A 201 -6.46 12.68 15.50
C SER A 201 -6.64 11.67 14.36
N LEU A 202 -7.34 12.04 13.29
CA LEU A 202 -7.54 11.20 12.11
C LEU A 202 -6.22 10.82 11.44
N ILE A 203 -5.30 11.77 11.26
CA ILE A 203 -3.97 11.51 10.70
C ILE A 203 -3.21 10.48 11.54
N LYS A 204 -3.23 10.60 12.87
CA LYS A 204 -2.57 9.64 13.76
C LYS A 204 -3.17 8.24 13.63
N GLU A 205 -4.48 8.15 13.55
CA GLU A 205 -5.21 6.88 13.41
C GLU A 205 -4.93 6.22 12.07
N ILE A 206 -4.94 6.98 10.98
CA ILE A 206 -4.54 6.53 9.65
C ILE A 206 -3.13 5.94 9.67
N ILE A 207 -2.15 6.66 10.20
CA ILE A 207 -0.76 6.19 10.27
C ILE A 207 -0.63 4.94 11.14
N TYR A 208 -1.37 4.88 12.24
CA TYR A 208 -1.39 3.69 13.08
C TYR A 208 -1.93 2.48 12.32
N SER A 209 -3.03 2.64 11.58
CA SER A 209 -3.59 1.58 10.74
C SER A 209 -2.62 1.12 9.66
N ILE A 210 -2.03 2.06 8.93
CA ILE A 210 -1.03 1.78 7.88
C ILE A 210 0.15 0.97 8.44
N LYS A 211 0.68 1.35 9.60
CA LYS A 211 1.82 0.66 10.23
C LYS A 211 1.48 -0.74 10.76
N LYS A 212 0.22 -1.03 10.97
CA LYS A 212 -0.22 -2.39 11.32
C LYS A 212 -0.23 -3.36 10.13
N THR A 213 -0.17 -2.85 8.91
CA THR A 213 -0.16 -3.66 7.70
C THR A 213 1.14 -4.45 7.63
N LYS A 214 1.03 -5.77 7.81
CA LYS A 214 2.19 -6.67 7.78
C LYS A 214 2.42 -7.19 6.37
N ASN A 215 3.67 -7.57 6.08
CA ASN A 215 4.07 -8.18 4.80
C ASN A 215 3.76 -7.33 3.56
N THR A 216 3.70 -6.01 3.72
CA THR A 216 3.35 -5.07 2.65
C THR A 216 4.28 -3.87 2.74
N LEU A 217 4.87 -3.46 1.63
CA LEU A 217 5.53 -2.16 1.54
C LEU A 217 4.46 -1.09 1.43
N VAL A 218 4.48 -0.11 2.32
CA VAL A 218 3.59 1.05 2.23
C VAL A 218 4.39 2.28 1.84
N VAL A 219 4.02 2.91 0.74
CA VAL A 219 4.63 4.16 0.26
C VAL A 219 3.58 5.27 0.30
N VAL A 220 3.86 6.31 1.07
CA VAL A 220 2.97 7.46 1.22
C VAL A 220 3.63 8.67 0.59
N SER A 221 2.90 9.47 -0.16
CA SER A 221 3.40 10.76 -0.61
C SER A 221 2.57 11.92 -0.08
N PHE A 222 3.21 13.07 0.03
CA PHE A 222 2.53 14.35 0.20
C PHE A 222 3.38 15.49 -0.35
N GLN A 223 2.71 16.57 -0.70
CA GLN A 223 3.35 17.75 -1.23
C GLN A 223 3.80 18.65 -0.08
N GLN A 224 5.08 19.05 -0.08
CA GLN A 224 5.59 20.05 0.82
C GLN A 224 5.08 21.42 0.37
N GLN A 225 4.19 22.02 1.12
CA GLN A 225 3.74 23.38 0.83
C GLN A 225 4.79 24.38 1.33
N GLN A 226 5.14 25.33 0.47
CA GLN A 226 6.04 26.42 0.83
C GLN A 226 5.48 27.17 2.06
N GLN A 227 6.36 27.66 2.91
CA GLN A 227 6.24 28.14 4.28
C GLN A 227 5.06 29.07 4.65
N HIS A 228 4.15 29.42 3.72
CA HIS A 228 3.11 30.40 3.93
C HIS A 228 1.76 29.85 4.43
N GLN A 229 1.60 28.53 4.56
CA GLN A 229 0.38 27.94 5.11
C GLN A 229 0.70 27.15 6.40
N ASN A 230 0.46 27.77 7.54
CA ASN A 230 0.71 27.22 8.90
C ASN A 230 0.10 25.83 9.19
N LYS A 231 -0.95 25.39 8.47
CA LYS A 231 -1.60 24.10 8.71
C LYS A 231 -0.73 22.90 8.24
N SER A 232 -0.17 22.96 7.03
CA SER A 232 0.61 21.84 6.46
C SER A 232 1.85 21.52 7.29
N TYR A 233 2.59 22.54 7.71
CA TYR A 233 3.79 22.38 8.53
C TYR A 233 3.54 21.67 9.87
N ALA A 234 2.36 21.85 10.45
CA ALA A 234 2.00 21.18 11.69
C ALA A 234 1.77 19.67 11.49
N TYR A 235 1.19 19.29 10.34
CA TYR A 235 0.96 17.87 10.00
C TYR A 235 2.28 17.16 9.66
N ASP A 236 3.20 17.84 8.96
CA ASP A 236 4.51 17.31 8.62
C ASP A 236 5.31 16.91 9.87
N LYS A 237 5.33 17.75 10.90
CA LYS A 237 6.00 17.43 12.17
C LYS A 237 5.46 16.19 12.87
N ILE A 238 4.17 15.89 12.69
CA ILE A 238 3.53 14.72 13.30
C ILE A 238 3.79 13.48 12.49
N LEU A 239 3.80 13.62 11.15
CA LEU A 239 3.90 12.51 10.21
C LEU A 239 5.33 12.03 10.00
N LEU A 240 6.25 12.95 9.67
CA LEU A 240 7.59 12.59 9.20
C LEU A 240 8.37 11.67 10.15
N PRO A 241 8.32 11.84 11.49
CA PRO A 241 9.04 10.94 12.40
C PRO A 241 8.45 9.52 12.47
N ARG A 242 7.27 9.31 11.89
CA ARG A 242 6.58 8.02 11.97
C ARG A 242 6.89 7.09 10.82
N PHE A 243 7.56 7.55 9.78
CA PHE A 243 8.00 6.73 8.67
C PHE A 243 9.38 6.12 8.92
N ASP A 244 9.57 4.90 8.44
CA ASP A 244 10.85 4.18 8.58
C ASP A 244 11.91 4.79 7.67
N LYS A 245 11.49 5.22 6.48
CA LYS A 245 12.34 5.88 5.48
C LYS A 245 11.63 7.10 4.90
N ARG A 246 12.40 8.12 4.57
CA ARG A 246 11.91 9.35 3.97
C ARG A 246 12.79 9.78 2.81
N ILE A 247 12.17 10.21 1.72
CA ILE A 247 12.80 10.80 0.56
C ILE A 247 12.18 12.17 0.33
N GLU A 248 12.98 13.21 0.40
CA GLU A 248 12.57 14.58 0.09
C GLU A 248 13.18 14.99 -1.24
N ILE A 249 12.38 15.56 -2.13
CA ILE A 249 12.77 16.01 -3.46
C ILE A 249 12.39 17.46 -3.59
N THR A 250 13.37 18.33 -3.80
CA THR A 250 13.16 19.75 -4.02
C THR A 250 13.78 20.19 -5.33
N ASN A 251 13.08 21.04 -6.06
CA ASN A 251 13.60 21.62 -7.28
C ASN A 251 14.58 22.76 -6.93
N ASN A 252 15.85 22.59 -7.29
CA ASN A 252 16.91 23.57 -7.02
C ASN A 252 17.31 24.35 -8.28
N SER A 253 16.42 24.49 -9.25
CA SER A 253 16.69 25.18 -10.50
C SER A 253 16.78 26.69 -10.29
N ARG A 254 17.97 27.18 -9.92
CA ARG A 254 18.23 28.62 -9.76
C ARG A 254 18.66 29.31 -11.07
N ASN A 255 19.09 28.57 -12.10
CA ASN A 255 19.56 29.14 -13.37
C ASN A 255 19.21 28.22 -14.54
N GLY A 256 18.28 28.64 -15.37
CA GLY A 256 17.88 28.22 -16.72
C GLY A 256 18.47 26.95 -17.32
N ASN A 257 17.76 26.18 -18.03
CA ASN A 257 18.03 25.08 -18.95
C ASN A 257 18.15 23.65 -18.41
N ILE A 258 18.58 23.39 -17.18
CA ILE A 258 18.61 22.04 -16.63
C ILE A 258 18.01 22.06 -15.22
N ASN A 259 16.90 21.39 -15.04
CA ASN A 259 16.31 21.21 -13.71
C ASN A 259 17.18 20.24 -12.90
N ILE A 260 17.72 20.72 -11.80
CA ILE A 260 18.47 19.95 -10.83
C ILE A 260 17.61 19.77 -9.59
N LEU A 261 17.45 18.52 -9.19
CA LEU A 261 16.70 18.13 -8.01
C LEU A 261 17.68 17.86 -6.86
N ASP A 262 17.41 18.44 -5.71
CA ASP A 262 18.06 18.06 -4.45
C ASP A 262 17.23 16.95 -3.82
N VAL A 263 17.82 15.78 -3.65
CA VAL A 263 17.15 14.61 -3.05
C VAL A 263 17.82 14.29 -1.72
N LYS A 264 17.06 14.40 -0.65
CA LYS A 264 17.49 14.05 0.70
C LYS A 264 16.87 12.73 1.12
N ILE A 265 17.68 11.81 1.61
CA ILE A 265 17.29 10.48 2.02
C ILE A 265 17.55 10.32 3.50
N TYR A 266 16.52 9.90 4.23
CA TYR A 266 16.56 9.67 5.67
C TYR A 266 16.16 8.21 5.95
N ASN A 267 16.85 7.58 6.88
CA ASN A 267 16.56 6.22 7.32
C ASN A 267 16.48 6.21 8.86
N ASN A 268 15.25 6.11 9.37
CA ASN A 268 14.97 6.19 10.80
C ASN A 268 15.19 4.85 11.54
N ASN A 269 15.40 3.75 10.81
CA ASN A 269 15.60 2.43 11.42
C ASN A 269 16.99 2.25 12.08
N TYR A 270 17.91 3.21 11.88
CA TYR A 270 19.26 3.18 12.47
C TYR A 270 19.38 4.23 13.57
N ASN A 271 18.95 3.86 14.79
CA ASN A 271 18.83 4.78 15.94
C ASN A 271 20.15 5.35 16.50
N HIS A 272 21.32 5.10 15.93
CA HIS A 272 22.60 5.45 16.57
C HIS A 272 23.69 6.08 15.68
N SER A 273 23.46 6.39 14.41
CA SER A 273 24.49 7.06 13.62
C SER A 273 23.96 8.34 12.96
N LYS A 274 24.71 9.44 13.12
CA LYS A 274 24.50 10.72 12.43
C LYS A 274 24.59 10.62 10.90
N ASP A 275 24.94 9.44 10.36
CA ASP A 275 25.19 9.16 8.95
C ASP A 275 23.96 8.71 8.16
N CYS A 276 22.78 8.74 8.76
CA CYS A 276 21.54 8.27 8.12
C CYS A 276 20.91 9.26 7.14
N ASN A 277 21.43 10.50 7.08
CA ASN A 277 20.90 11.55 6.22
C ASN A 277 21.87 11.79 5.07
N ARG A 278 21.42 11.53 3.84
CA ARG A 278 22.22 11.74 2.65
C ARG A 278 21.53 12.72 1.70
N SER A 279 22.31 13.60 1.11
CA SER A 279 21.84 14.52 0.05
C SER A 279 22.57 14.20 -1.24
N LEU A 280 21.82 14.19 -2.33
CA LEU A 280 22.35 13.96 -3.67
C LEU A 280 21.66 14.87 -4.70
N LEU A 281 22.38 15.21 -5.76
CA LEU A 281 21.82 15.96 -6.86
C LEU A 281 21.47 15.04 -8.03
N LEU A 282 20.23 15.15 -8.50
CA LEU A 282 19.73 14.45 -9.68
C LEU A 282 19.40 15.46 -10.77
N LYS A 283 19.59 15.07 -12.02
CA LYS A 283 18.94 15.78 -13.13
C LYS A 283 17.50 15.33 -13.21
N GLU A 284 16.57 16.23 -13.46
CA GLU A 284 15.14 15.90 -13.60
C GLU A 284 14.92 14.76 -14.59
N ARG A 285 15.66 14.73 -15.69
CA ARG A 285 15.58 13.64 -16.68
C ARG A 285 15.87 12.27 -16.09
N ASP A 286 16.76 12.14 -15.11
CA ASP A 286 17.12 10.85 -14.48
C ASP A 286 15.94 10.30 -13.64
N LEU A 287 15.05 11.19 -13.21
CA LEU A 287 13.81 10.83 -12.54
C LEU A 287 12.71 10.44 -13.51
N LEU A 288 12.57 11.17 -14.61
CA LEU A 288 11.46 11.04 -15.56
C LEU A 288 11.68 9.94 -16.61
N ILE A 289 12.94 9.61 -16.93
CA ILE A 289 13.30 8.68 -17.98
C ILE A 289 13.91 7.43 -17.37
N ILE A 290 13.49 6.26 -17.86
CA ILE A 290 14.16 4.99 -17.57
C ILE A 290 15.36 4.88 -18.49
N PRO A 291 16.57 4.57 -17.97
CA PRO A 291 17.72 4.27 -18.81
C PRO A 291 17.36 3.10 -19.75
N THR A 292 17.59 3.28 -21.06
CA THR A 292 17.49 2.15 -21.99
C THR A 292 18.54 1.13 -21.59
N PRO A 293 18.17 -0.18 -21.47
CA PRO A 293 19.17 -1.20 -21.23
C PRO A 293 20.19 -1.18 -22.37
N SER A 294 21.45 -1.02 -22.02
CA SER A 294 22.60 -1.12 -22.93
C SER A 294 22.81 -2.54 -23.42
#